data_713f6455624bb6a7f765f36086860026
#
_entry.id   713f6455624bb6a7f765f36086860026
#
_cell.length_a   1.000
_cell.length_b   1.000
_cell.length_c   1.000
_cell.angle_alpha   90.00
_cell.angle_beta   90.00
_cell.angle_gamma   90.00
#
_symmetry.space_group_name_H-M   'P 1'
#
loop_
_entity.id
_entity.type
_entity.pdbx_description
1 polymer ?
#
loop_
_entity_poly.entity_id
_entity_poly.type
_entity_poly.pdbx_seq_one_letter_code
_entity_poly.pdbx_strand_id
1 'polypeptide(L)'
;CRLVVSDLDSVLKAAESSGDAAASVVSDLKAQSFDVIDIACDVSDETSVAEAIKAVMAHYGRLDIVINNAAIGDIIKPLPELSADEWHRVLSVNLTGAFLMTREAAAVMGEGSSVINVASQAAKTGFRQMAPYVASKHGMIGLTRTSAIDLAPSGIRVNAVCPNHVTTTMGKAQSEYFSSLRGLDPETYRAQIAERVPLGRVGRPEDTASAVAFLASDEASFITGEALNVSGGEETH
;
A
#
# COMPACT_ATOMS: atom_id res chain seq x y z
N CYS A 1 7.08 6.28 -19.06
CA CYS A 1 7.08 5.37 -17.92
C CYS A 1 6.58 4.00 -18.37
N ARG A 2 7.26 2.94 -17.96
CA ARG A 2 6.81 1.55 -18.14
C ARG A 2 6.21 1.09 -16.82
N LEU A 3 5.06 0.43 -16.87
CA LEU A 3 4.28 0.11 -15.69
C LEU A 3 4.04 -1.40 -15.56
N VAL A 4 4.02 -1.88 -14.34
CA VAL A 4 3.56 -3.22 -14.00
C VAL A 4 2.42 -3.07 -13.00
N VAL A 5 1.27 -3.65 -13.32
CA VAL A 5 0.17 -3.81 -12.38
C VAL A 5 0.22 -5.25 -11.87
N SER A 6 0.29 -5.42 -10.56
CA SER A 6 0.39 -6.74 -9.93
C SER A 6 -0.73 -6.92 -8.92
N ASP A 7 -1.45 -8.04 -9.03
CA ASP A 7 -2.52 -8.44 -8.13
C ASP A 7 -2.66 -9.97 -8.14
N LEU A 8 -3.54 -10.52 -7.30
CA LEU A 8 -3.85 -11.95 -7.33
C LEU A 8 -4.41 -12.37 -8.70
N ASP A 9 -4.01 -13.55 -9.18
CA ASP A 9 -4.47 -14.11 -10.46
C ASP A 9 -6.01 -14.18 -10.55
N SER A 10 -6.68 -14.48 -9.44
CA SER A 10 -8.15 -14.48 -9.36
C SER A 10 -8.75 -13.08 -9.57
N VAL A 11 -8.08 -12.02 -9.09
CA VAL A 11 -8.53 -10.63 -9.26
C VAL A 11 -8.30 -10.18 -10.69
N LEU A 12 -7.14 -10.45 -11.27
CA LEU A 12 -6.83 -10.14 -12.67
C LEU A 12 -7.81 -10.81 -13.64
N LYS A 13 -8.08 -12.12 -13.45
CA LYS A 13 -9.04 -12.88 -14.26
C LYS A 13 -10.50 -12.47 -14.07
N ALA A 14 -10.91 -12.17 -12.84
CA ALA A 14 -12.27 -11.68 -12.56
C ALA A 14 -12.49 -10.34 -13.24
N ALA A 15 -11.49 -9.50 -13.26
CA ALA A 15 -11.51 -8.21 -13.89
C ALA A 15 -11.66 -8.29 -15.43
N GLU A 16 -11.01 -9.25 -16.09
CA GLU A 16 -11.20 -9.50 -17.53
C GLU A 16 -12.65 -9.93 -17.88
N SER A 17 -13.32 -10.63 -16.96
CA SER A 17 -14.66 -11.19 -17.19
C SER A 17 -15.82 -10.30 -16.73
N SER A 18 -15.61 -9.41 -15.77
CA SER A 18 -16.68 -8.63 -15.11
C SER A 18 -16.61 -7.12 -15.33
N GLY A 19 -15.55 -6.61 -15.97
CA GLY A 19 -15.32 -5.17 -16.09
C GLY A 19 -14.94 -4.50 -14.77
N ASP A 20 -14.42 -5.26 -13.81
CA ASP A 20 -14.10 -4.80 -12.47
C ASP A 20 -12.71 -4.08 -12.39
N ALA A 21 -12.49 -3.32 -11.31
CA ALA A 21 -11.54 -2.22 -11.22
C ALA A 21 -10.08 -2.50 -11.62
N ALA A 22 -9.53 -3.70 -11.44
CA ALA A 22 -8.11 -3.96 -11.72
C ALA A 22 -7.81 -4.17 -13.22
N ALA A 23 -8.68 -4.89 -13.98
CA ALA A 23 -8.54 -4.97 -15.45
C ALA A 23 -8.88 -3.65 -16.11
N SER A 24 -9.78 -2.85 -15.51
CA SER A 24 -10.04 -1.51 -16.00
C SER A 24 -8.77 -0.67 -15.95
N VAL A 25 -7.96 -0.75 -14.87
CA VAL A 25 -6.72 0.02 -14.74
C VAL A 25 -5.71 -0.30 -15.84
N VAL A 26 -5.43 -1.59 -16.11
CA VAL A 26 -4.50 -1.98 -17.19
C VAL A 26 -5.05 -1.57 -18.56
N SER A 27 -6.36 -1.79 -18.79
CA SER A 27 -7.05 -1.39 -20.04
C SER A 27 -7.01 0.12 -20.23
N ASP A 28 -7.29 0.89 -19.17
CA ASP A 28 -7.30 2.35 -19.20
C ASP A 28 -5.89 2.93 -19.43
N LEU A 29 -4.87 2.33 -18.83
CA LEU A 29 -3.48 2.73 -19.05
C LEU A 29 -3.03 2.41 -20.48
N LYS A 30 -3.39 1.23 -21.03
CA LYS A 30 -3.14 0.89 -22.43
C LYS A 30 -3.84 1.84 -23.39
N ALA A 31 -5.10 2.21 -23.11
CA ALA A 31 -5.85 3.19 -23.90
C ALA A 31 -5.19 4.58 -23.90
N GLN A 32 -4.50 4.94 -22.83
CA GLN A 32 -3.71 6.17 -22.73
C GLN A 32 -2.28 6.04 -23.31
N SER A 33 -2.00 4.94 -24.00
CA SER A 33 -0.68 4.66 -24.63
C SER A 33 0.48 4.47 -23.66
N PHE A 34 0.20 4.06 -22.41
CA PHE A 34 1.25 3.62 -21.51
C PHE A 34 1.71 2.20 -21.90
N ASP A 35 3.02 1.97 -21.79
CA ASP A 35 3.60 0.63 -21.86
C ASP A 35 3.37 -0.06 -20.49
N VAL A 36 2.39 -0.95 -20.45
CA VAL A 36 1.93 -1.60 -19.21
C VAL A 36 1.68 -3.08 -19.42
N ILE A 37 2.16 -3.87 -18.45
CA ILE A 37 1.84 -5.31 -18.34
C ILE A 37 1.17 -5.59 -16.99
N ASP A 38 0.42 -6.66 -16.94
CA ASP A 38 -0.12 -7.26 -15.73
C ASP A 38 0.65 -8.54 -15.37
N ILE A 39 0.88 -8.75 -14.08
CA ILE A 39 1.56 -9.93 -13.56
C ILE A 39 0.79 -10.43 -12.33
N ALA A 40 0.35 -11.68 -12.36
CA ALA A 40 -0.23 -12.33 -11.19
C ALA A 40 0.83 -12.50 -10.10
N CYS A 41 0.53 -12.01 -8.89
CA CYS A 41 1.43 -12.11 -7.74
C CYS A 41 0.65 -12.17 -6.44
N ASP A 42 0.82 -13.24 -5.68
CA ASP A 42 0.48 -13.27 -4.27
C ASP A 42 1.68 -12.80 -3.47
N VAL A 43 1.60 -11.58 -2.92
CA VAL A 43 2.70 -10.99 -2.14
C VAL A 43 3.02 -11.78 -0.87
N SER A 44 2.11 -12.60 -0.37
CA SER A 44 2.32 -13.44 0.81
C SER A 44 3.06 -14.75 0.51
N ASP A 45 3.27 -15.08 -0.78
CA ASP A 45 4.00 -16.25 -1.25
C ASP A 45 5.36 -15.86 -1.83
N GLU A 46 6.43 -16.36 -1.22
CA GLU A 46 7.81 -16.06 -1.60
C GLU A 46 8.13 -16.46 -3.04
N THR A 47 7.62 -17.61 -3.48
CA THR A 47 7.83 -18.11 -4.85
C THR A 47 7.13 -17.21 -5.86
N SER A 48 5.87 -16.84 -5.58
CA SER A 48 5.09 -15.93 -6.43
C SER A 48 5.76 -14.57 -6.59
N VAL A 49 6.31 -14.01 -5.51
CA VAL A 49 7.06 -12.74 -5.56
C VAL A 49 8.32 -12.86 -6.41
N ALA A 50 9.12 -13.93 -6.22
CA ALA A 50 10.34 -14.15 -7.00
C ALA A 50 10.03 -14.31 -8.50
N GLU A 51 8.96 -15.04 -8.84
CA GLU A 51 8.51 -15.21 -10.23
C GLU A 51 8.04 -13.89 -10.84
N ALA A 52 7.33 -13.07 -10.08
CA ALA A 52 6.87 -11.76 -10.54
C ALA A 52 8.06 -10.83 -10.86
N ILE A 53 9.05 -10.71 -9.98
CA ILE A 53 10.26 -9.92 -10.22
C ILE A 53 11.03 -10.46 -11.44
N LYS A 54 11.17 -11.78 -11.58
CA LYS A 54 11.79 -12.39 -12.74
C LYS A 54 11.06 -12.06 -14.05
N ALA A 55 9.73 -12.05 -14.03
CA ALA A 55 8.91 -11.69 -15.20
C ALA A 55 9.10 -10.21 -15.58
N VAL A 56 9.16 -9.30 -14.61
CA VAL A 56 9.47 -7.87 -14.84
C VAL A 56 10.84 -7.73 -15.51
N MET A 57 11.86 -8.40 -14.97
CA MET A 57 13.22 -8.33 -15.51
C MET A 57 13.33 -8.95 -16.90
N ALA A 58 12.60 -10.03 -17.17
CA ALA A 58 12.56 -10.65 -18.50
C ALA A 58 11.89 -9.74 -19.54
N HIS A 59 10.87 -8.96 -19.13
CA HIS A 59 10.12 -8.10 -20.04
C HIS A 59 10.77 -6.73 -20.26
N TYR A 60 11.18 -6.06 -19.19
CA TYR A 60 11.70 -4.68 -19.25
C TYR A 60 13.23 -4.56 -19.08
N GLY A 61 13.89 -5.59 -18.56
CA GLY A 61 15.34 -5.60 -18.34
C GLY A 61 15.81 -4.73 -17.16
N ARG A 62 14.89 -4.07 -16.46
CA ARG A 62 15.17 -3.20 -15.31
C ARG A 62 13.96 -3.05 -14.39
N LEU A 63 14.24 -2.69 -13.14
CA LEU A 63 13.24 -2.33 -12.13
C LEU A 63 13.78 -1.13 -11.33
N ASP A 64 13.08 0.01 -11.38
CA ASP A 64 13.54 1.25 -10.77
C ASP A 64 12.69 1.67 -9.57
N ILE A 65 11.41 1.34 -9.61
CA ILE A 65 10.44 1.76 -8.57
C ILE A 65 9.59 0.56 -8.17
N VAL A 66 9.47 0.35 -6.86
CA VAL A 66 8.52 -0.60 -6.26
C VAL A 66 7.58 0.14 -5.33
N ILE A 67 6.28 -0.14 -5.47
CA ILE A 67 5.25 0.39 -4.60
C ILE A 67 4.56 -0.78 -3.90
N ASN A 68 4.86 -0.98 -2.61
CA ASN A 68 4.22 -1.97 -1.76
C ASN A 68 2.88 -1.44 -1.28
N ASN A 69 1.85 -1.64 -2.10
CA ASN A 69 0.48 -1.15 -1.84
C ASN A 69 -0.48 -2.26 -1.40
N ALA A 70 -0.21 -3.52 -1.73
CA ALA A 70 -1.07 -4.65 -1.38
C ALA A 70 -1.32 -4.71 0.13
N ALA A 71 -2.58 -4.73 0.54
CA ALA A 71 -2.95 -4.80 1.95
C ALA A 71 -4.38 -5.31 2.13
N ILE A 72 -4.62 -5.97 3.25
CA ILE A 72 -5.94 -6.34 3.76
C ILE A 72 -6.19 -5.68 5.11
N GLY A 73 -7.43 -5.27 5.36
CA GLY A 73 -7.85 -4.59 6.60
C GLY A 73 -9.31 -4.92 6.94
N ASP A 74 -9.73 -6.12 6.58
CA ASP A 74 -11.09 -6.66 6.69
C ASP A 74 -11.36 -7.35 8.04
N ILE A 75 -10.31 -7.59 8.85
CA ILE A 75 -10.44 -8.21 10.16
C ILE A 75 -10.56 -7.13 11.23
N ILE A 76 -11.79 -6.89 11.67
CA ILE A 76 -12.14 -5.91 12.71
C ILE A 76 -12.85 -6.64 13.83
N LYS A 77 -12.10 -7.00 14.90
CA LYS A 77 -12.58 -7.80 16.04
C LYS A 77 -11.95 -7.36 17.35
N PRO A 78 -12.65 -7.52 18.48
CA PRO A 78 -12.04 -7.40 19.80
C PRO A 78 -10.82 -8.33 19.93
N LEU A 79 -9.76 -7.86 20.57
CA LEU A 79 -8.51 -8.62 20.72
C LEU A 79 -8.70 -10.06 21.27
N PRO A 80 -9.57 -10.31 22.29
CA PRO A 80 -9.77 -11.66 22.79
C PRO A 80 -10.48 -12.62 21.81
N GLU A 81 -11.12 -12.11 20.77
CA GLU A 81 -11.86 -12.88 19.76
C GLU A 81 -11.05 -13.16 18.51
N LEU A 82 -9.86 -12.57 18.41
CA LEU A 82 -8.97 -12.68 17.25
C LEU A 82 -8.26 -14.02 17.27
N SER A 83 -8.37 -14.80 16.19
CA SER A 83 -7.60 -16.03 16.03
C SER A 83 -6.17 -15.78 15.57
N ALA A 84 -5.29 -16.75 15.83
CA ALA A 84 -3.91 -16.69 15.33
C ALA A 84 -3.85 -16.70 13.78
N ASP A 85 -4.74 -17.43 13.12
CA ASP A 85 -4.80 -17.50 11.66
C ASP A 85 -5.20 -16.15 11.05
N GLU A 86 -6.18 -15.47 11.64
CA GLU A 86 -6.57 -14.11 11.22
C GLU A 86 -5.41 -13.11 11.41
N TRP A 87 -4.70 -13.22 12.52
CA TRP A 87 -3.51 -12.43 12.78
C TRP A 87 -2.43 -12.69 11.72
N HIS A 88 -2.06 -13.95 11.49
CA HIS A 88 -1.04 -14.33 10.53
C HIS A 88 -1.42 -13.94 9.10
N ARG A 89 -2.69 -14.10 8.70
CA ARG A 89 -3.19 -13.70 7.38
C ARG A 89 -2.95 -12.21 7.11
N VAL A 90 -3.23 -11.33 8.07
CA VAL A 90 -3.00 -9.89 7.87
C VAL A 90 -1.51 -9.56 7.82
N LEU A 91 -0.70 -10.15 8.72
CA LEU A 91 0.73 -9.90 8.72
C LEU A 91 1.42 -10.45 7.46
N SER A 92 1.02 -11.63 6.98
CA SER A 92 1.63 -12.24 5.79
C SER A 92 1.44 -11.36 4.55
N VAL A 93 0.26 -10.78 4.35
CA VAL A 93 0.03 -9.87 3.22
C VAL A 93 0.69 -8.50 3.47
N ASN A 94 0.35 -7.85 4.59
CA ASN A 94 0.65 -6.43 4.77
C ASN A 94 2.12 -6.15 5.11
N LEU A 95 2.79 -7.05 5.83
CA LEU A 95 4.15 -6.84 6.32
C LEU A 95 5.15 -7.79 5.67
N THR A 96 4.88 -9.10 5.71
CA THR A 96 5.79 -10.09 5.11
C THR A 96 5.84 -9.91 3.60
N GLY A 97 4.70 -9.64 2.94
CA GLY A 97 4.66 -9.36 1.51
C GLY A 97 5.51 -8.15 1.11
N ALA A 98 5.42 -7.05 1.86
CA ALA A 98 6.26 -5.88 1.62
C ALA A 98 7.76 -6.18 1.83
N PHE A 99 8.10 -7.02 2.81
CA PHE A 99 9.46 -7.49 3.02
C PHE A 99 9.95 -8.35 1.86
N LEU A 100 9.18 -9.35 1.43
CA LEU A 100 9.54 -10.25 0.33
C LEU A 100 9.74 -9.46 -0.98
N MET A 101 8.80 -8.59 -1.31
CA MET A 101 8.88 -7.74 -2.50
C MET A 101 10.10 -6.82 -2.46
N THR A 102 10.38 -6.17 -1.32
CA THR A 102 11.56 -5.29 -1.16
C THR A 102 12.85 -6.08 -1.29
N ARG A 103 12.94 -7.26 -0.68
CA ARG A 103 14.12 -8.14 -0.75
C ARG A 103 14.42 -8.58 -2.18
N GLU A 104 13.43 -9.13 -2.89
CA GLU A 104 13.60 -9.62 -4.26
C GLU A 104 13.90 -8.47 -5.23
N ALA A 105 13.21 -7.34 -5.07
CA ALA A 105 13.45 -6.16 -5.89
C ALA A 105 14.85 -5.58 -5.68
N ALA A 106 15.32 -5.48 -4.45
CA ALA A 106 16.65 -4.94 -4.12
C ALA A 106 17.79 -5.72 -4.77
N ALA A 107 17.58 -7.01 -5.04
CA ALA A 107 18.59 -7.85 -5.71
C ALA A 107 18.80 -7.47 -7.20
N VAL A 108 17.87 -6.77 -7.82
CA VAL A 108 17.88 -6.41 -9.25
C VAL A 108 17.80 -4.89 -9.51
N MET A 109 17.46 -4.10 -8.50
CA MET A 109 17.42 -2.64 -8.55
C MET A 109 18.84 -2.07 -8.51
N GLY A 110 19.04 -0.91 -9.14
CA GLY A 110 20.31 -0.19 -9.17
C GLY A 110 20.24 1.18 -8.49
N GLU A 111 21.33 1.92 -8.59
CA GLU A 111 21.44 3.30 -8.08
C GLU A 111 20.33 4.20 -8.65
N GLY A 112 19.77 5.06 -7.79
CA GLY A 112 18.66 5.95 -8.11
C GLY A 112 17.27 5.32 -7.95
N SER A 113 17.20 4.03 -7.66
CA SER A 113 15.93 3.33 -7.47
C SER A 113 15.22 3.71 -6.16
N SER A 114 13.89 3.46 -6.11
CA SER A 114 13.06 3.84 -4.97
C SER A 114 12.03 2.77 -4.62
N VAL A 115 11.92 2.44 -3.34
CA VAL A 115 10.86 1.59 -2.78
C VAL A 115 9.94 2.45 -1.93
N ILE A 116 8.63 2.39 -2.19
CA ILE A 116 7.62 3.13 -1.44
C ILE A 116 6.65 2.15 -0.77
N ASN A 117 6.59 2.18 0.54
CA ASN A 117 5.67 1.40 1.33
C ASN A 117 4.40 2.19 1.62
N VAL A 118 3.23 1.69 1.20
CA VAL A 118 1.94 2.31 1.55
C VAL A 118 1.53 1.80 2.93
N ALA A 119 1.96 2.54 3.95
CA ALA A 119 1.62 2.28 5.34
C ALA A 119 0.18 2.74 5.66
N SER A 120 -0.02 3.52 6.69
CA SER A 120 -1.30 4.10 7.13
C SER A 120 -1.05 5.04 8.31
N GLN A 121 -1.99 5.90 8.64
CA GLN A 121 -2.07 6.52 9.98
C GLN A 121 -2.05 5.45 11.10
N ALA A 122 -2.61 4.25 10.82
CA ALA A 122 -2.53 3.10 11.72
C ALA A 122 -1.10 2.61 12.01
N ALA A 123 -0.10 3.12 11.34
CA ALA A 123 1.31 2.88 11.63
C ALA A 123 1.88 3.82 12.71
N LYS A 124 1.10 4.81 13.15
CA LYS A 124 1.50 5.86 14.10
C LYS A 124 0.60 5.93 15.33
N THR A 125 -0.62 5.39 15.24
CA THR A 125 -1.58 5.36 16.34
C THR A 125 -2.34 4.05 16.38
N GLY A 126 -3.02 3.78 17.50
CA GLY A 126 -3.86 2.59 17.68
C GLY A 126 -5.29 2.81 17.18
N PHE A 127 -5.88 1.78 16.60
CA PHE A 127 -7.29 1.72 16.25
C PHE A 127 -7.97 0.56 16.96
N ARG A 128 -9.14 0.85 17.53
CA ARG A 128 -9.95 -0.17 18.25
C ARG A 128 -10.28 -1.31 17.29
N GLN A 129 -10.12 -2.56 17.76
CA GLN A 129 -10.48 -3.79 17.05
C GLN A 129 -9.68 -4.08 15.75
N MET A 130 -8.60 -3.36 15.50
CA MET A 130 -7.77 -3.51 14.31
C MET A 130 -6.34 -3.97 14.66
N ALA A 131 -6.18 -4.80 15.69
CA ALA A 131 -4.86 -5.18 16.20
C ALA A 131 -3.89 -5.71 15.12
N PRO A 132 -4.24 -6.68 14.24
CA PRO A 132 -3.32 -7.19 13.24
C PRO A 132 -2.97 -6.13 12.18
N TYR A 133 -3.93 -5.32 11.76
CA TYR A 133 -3.69 -4.24 10.81
C TYR A 133 -2.76 -3.18 11.40
N VAL A 134 -3.04 -2.69 12.60
CA VAL A 134 -2.20 -1.72 13.31
C VAL A 134 -0.78 -2.24 13.50
N ALA A 135 -0.62 -3.49 13.96
CA ALA A 135 0.68 -4.12 14.15
C ALA A 135 1.44 -4.23 12.82
N SER A 136 0.77 -4.65 11.72
CA SER A 136 1.38 -4.77 10.40
C SER A 136 1.87 -3.41 9.88
N LYS A 137 1.09 -2.35 10.06
CA LYS A 137 1.44 -1.01 9.58
C LYS A 137 2.53 -0.35 10.43
N HIS A 138 2.57 -0.57 11.76
CA HIS A 138 3.70 -0.19 12.59
C HIS A 138 4.99 -0.93 12.19
N GLY A 139 4.90 -2.25 11.97
CA GLY A 139 6.01 -3.05 11.48
C GLY A 139 6.55 -2.56 10.14
N MET A 140 5.68 -2.09 9.26
CA MET A 140 6.06 -1.54 7.96
C MET A 140 6.94 -0.27 8.07
N ILE A 141 6.72 0.59 9.07
CA ILE A 141 7.62 1.73 9.34
C ILE A 141 8.99 1.23 9.81
N GLY A 142 9.02 0.23 10.69
CA GLY A 142 10.27 -0.41 11.11
C GLY A 142 11.04 -1.00 9.93
N LEU A 143 10.36 -1.76 9.08
CA LEU A 143 10.91 -2.31 7.84
C LEU A 143 11.45 -1.20 6.91
N THR A 144 10.68 -0.12 6.70
CA THR A 144 11.07 1.02 5.88
C THR A 144 12.40 1.62 6.36
N ARG A 145 12.52 1.90 7.65
CA ARG A 145 13.71 2.52 8.25
C ARG A 145 14.95 1.64 8.15
N THR A 146 14.81 0.35 8.45
CA THR A 146 15.93 -0.60 8.35
C THR A 146 16.35 -0.80 6.91
N SER A 147 15.39 -1.06 6.00
CA SER A 147 15.70 -1.21 4.57
C SER A 147 16.33 0.04 3.96
N ALA A 148 15.96 1.24 4.42
CA ALA A 148 16.58 2.49 3.98
C ALA A 148 18.07 2.55 4.33
N ILE A 149 18.45 2.08 5.50
CA ILE A 149 19.86 2.02 5.96
C ILE A 149 20.62 0.94 5.18
N ASP A 150 20.04 -0.25 5.07
CA ASP A 150 20.69 -1.41 4.45
C ASP A 150 20.91 -1.23 2.94
N LEU A 151 19.98 -0.54 2.26
CA LEU A 151 20.00 -0.38 0.80
C LEU A 151 20.63 0.96 0.33
N ALA A 152 20.87 1.90 1.24
CA ALA A 152 21.54 3.16 0.92
C ALA A 152 22.92 2.99 0.24
N PRO A 153 23.79 2.02 0.64
CA PRO A 153 25.06 1.80 -0.06
C PRO A 153 24.88 1.40 -1.54
N SER A 154 23.73 0.85 -1.93
CA SER A 154 23.37 0.53 -3.31
C SER A 154 22.67 1.68 -4.04
N GLY A 155 22.53 2.85 -3.41
CA GLY A 155 21.84 4.00 -3.97
C GLY A 155 20.32 3.84 -4.08
N ILE A 156 19.72 2.91 -3.32
CA ILE A 156 18.27 2.66 -3.30
C ILE A 156 17.65 3.39 -2.11
N ARG A 157 16.63 4.20 -2.36
CA ARG A 157 15.86 4.89 -1.32
C ARG A 157 14.66 4.05 -0.91
N VAL A 158 14.31 4.04 0.36
CA VAL A 158 13.13 3.36 0.89
C VAL A 158 12.35 4.31 1.79
N ASN A 159 11.10 4.61 1.44
CA ASN A 159 10.23 5.50 2.20
C ASN A 159 8.84 4.89 2.40
N ALA A 160 8.06 5.45 3.29
CA ALA A 160 6.66 5.11 3.48
C ALA A 160 5.77 6.34 3.33
N VAL A 161 4.54 6.13 2.86
CA VAL A 161 3.45 7.09 2.99
C VAL A 161 2.44 6.58 4.02
N CYS A 162 1.90 7.47 4.82
CA CYS A 162 0.94 7.17 5.88
C CYS A 162 -0.39 7.89 5.60
N PRO A 163 -1.24 7.34 4.70
CA PRO A 163 -2.56 7.89 4.44
C PRO A 163 -3.46 7.76 5.66
N ASN A 164 -4.36 8.72 5.81
CA ASN A 164 -5.47 8.65 6.74
C ASN A 164 -6.74 8.09 6.06
N HIS A 165 -7.91 8.51 6.47
CA HIS A 165 -9.19 8.14 5.85
C HIS A 165 -9.22 8.51 4.37
N VAL A 166 -9.20 7.49 3.49
CA VAL A 166 -9.20 7.67 2.03
C VAL A 166 -10.45 7.01 1.42
N THR A 167 -11.05 7.64 0.42
CA THR A 167 -12.29 7.18 -0.26
C THR A 167 -12.04 6.00 -1.22
N THR A 168 -11.37 4.95 -0.73
CA THR A 168 -11.16 3.67 -1.42
C THR A 168 -12.25 2.66 -1.09
N THR A 169 -12.29 1.53 -1.78
CA THR A 169 -13.18 0.39 -1.44
C THR A 169 -12.99 -0.05 0.02
N MET A 170 -11.73 -0.22 0.46
CA MET A 170 -11.41 -0.55 1.86
C MET A 170 -11.89 0.55 2.81
N GLY A 171 -11.64 1.82 2.50
CA GLY A 171 -12.06 2.96 3.32
C GLY A 171 -13.58 3.07 3.43
N LYS A 172 -14.33 2.74 2.38
CA LYS A 172 -15.80 2.67 2.40
C LYS A 172 -16.29 1.56 3.32
N ALA A 173 -15.78 0.34 3.17
CA ALA A 173 -16.13 -0.79 4.02
C ALA A 173 -15.83 -0.53 5.51
N GLN A 174 -14.68 0.06 5.82
CA GLN A 174 -14.35 0.47 7.19
C GLN A 174 -15.31 1.56 7.71
N SER A 175 -15.65 2.55 6.88
CA SER A 175 -16.61 3.60 7.25
C SER A 175 -17.99 3.02 7.55
N GLU A 176 -18.48 2.08 6.75
CA GLU A 176 -19.75 1.36 6.97
C GLU A 176 -19.73 0.58 8.29
N TYR A 177 -18.64 -0.15 8.56
CA TYR A 177 -18.50 -0.88 9.81
C TYR A 177 -18.50 0.05 11.03
N PHE A 178 -17.63 1.07 11.04
CA PHE A 178 -17.51 1.95 12.20
C PHE A 178 -18.72 2.88 12.39
N SER A 179 -19.43 3.24 11.32
CA SER A 179 -20.69 3.98 11.43
C SER A 179 -21.77 3.13 12.09
N SER A 180 -21.89 1.86 11.71
CA SER A 180 -22.86 0.94 12.30
C SER A 180 -22.63 0.75 13.81
N LEU A 181 -21.38 0.62 14.26
CA LEU A 181 -21.03 0.53 15.68
C LEU A 181 -21.41 1.77 16.50
N ARG A 182 -21.59 2.92 15.85
CA ARG A 182 -21.96 4.20 16.48
C ARG A 182 -23.43 4.55 16.28
N GLY A 183 -24.19 3.70 15.60
CA GLY A 183 -25.60 3.96 15.27
C GLY A 183 -25.75 5.15 14.30
N LEU A 184 -24.76 5.41 13.46
CA LEU A 184 -24.75 6.47 12.46
C LEU A 184 -24.89 5.88 11.05
N ASP A 185 -25.39 6.68 10.12
CA ASP A 185 -25.26 6.37 8.71
C ASP A 185 -23.82 6.70 8.22
N PRO A 186 -23.34 6.02 7.15
CA PRO A 186 -21.97 6.21 6.67
C PRO A 186 -21.63 7.63 6.21
N GLU A 187 -22.60 8.40 5.74
CA GLU A 187 -22.40 9.78 5.28
C GLU A 187 -22.15 10.72 6.46
N THR A 188 -23.02 10.67 7.47
CA THR A 188 -22.83 11.39 8.75
C THR A 188 -21.51 11.03 9.39
N TYR A 189 -21.13 9.73 9.40
CA TYR A 189 -19.86 9.32 9.95
C TYR A 189 -18.66 9.93 9.19
N ARG A 190 -18.71 9.95 7.85
CA ARG A 190 -17.65 10.58 7.03
C ARG A 190 -17.58 12.09 7.23
N ALA A 191 -18.74 12.76 7.39
CA ALA A 191 -18.77 14.18 7.70
C ALA A 191 -18.07 14.49 9.04
N GLN A 192 -18.34 13.69 10.09
CA GLN A 192 -17.65 13.82 11.38
C GLN A 192 -16.13 13.56 11.29
N ILE A 193 -15.70 12.65 10.41
CA ILE A 193 -14.26 12.48 10.13
C ILE A 193 -13.70 13.75 9.47
N ALA A 194 -14.37 14.27 8.44
CA ALA A 194 -13.94 15.46 7.73
C ALA A 194 -13.80 16.69 8.64
N GLU A 195 -14.68 16.84 9.62
CA GLU A 195 -14.62 17.92 10.63
C GLU A 195 -13.36 17.86 11.52
N ARG A 196 -12.82 16.64 11.76
CA ARG A 196 -11.59 16.47 12.55
C ARG A 196 -10.33 16.70 11.74
N VAL A 197 -10.39 16.54 10.42
CA VAL A 197 -9.25 16.78 9.53
C VAL A 197 -9.07 18.28 9.33
N PRO A 198 -7.94 18.87 9.67
CA PRO A 198 -7.70 20.33 9.51
C PRO A 198 -7.98 20.87 8.11
N LEU A 199 -7.73 20.09 7.04
CA LEU A 199 -8.07 20.47 5.67
C LEU A 199 -9.57 20.30 5.34
N GLY A 200 -10.43 19.93 6.29
CA GLY A 200 -11.89 19.91 6.19
C GLY A 200 -12.46 18.83 5.27
N ARG A 201 -11.70 17.81 4.90
CA ARG A 201 -12.17 16.72 4.04
C ARG A 201 -11.43 15.41 4.32
N VAL A 202 -12.04 14.29 3.97
CA VAL A 202 -11.35 13.01 3.86
C VAL A 202 -10.42 12.99 2.64
N GLY A 203 -9.38 12.16 2.70
CA GLY A 203 -8.42 11.98 1.62
C GLY A 203 -9.05 11.32 0.39
N ARG A 204 -8.45 11.55 -0.75
CA ARG A 204 -8.73 10.87 -2.02
C ARG A 204 -7.55 9.99 -2.40
N PRO A 205 -7.74 8.94 -3.23
CA PRO A 205 -6.62 8.14 -3.73
C PRO A 205 -5.52 8.98 -4.37
N GLU A 206 -5.87 10.06 -5.07
CA GLU A 206 -4.94 10.97 -5.74
C GLU A 206 -4.04 11.72 -4.77
N ASP A 207 -4.51 12.03 -3.54
CA ASP A 207 -3.70 12.67 -2.51
C ASP A 207 -2.52 11.75 -2.11
N THR A 208 -2.81 10.45 -1.95
CA THR A 208 -1.79 9.44 -1.65
C THR A 208 -0.88 9.19 -2.86
N ALA A 209 -1.45 9.06 -4.06
CA ALA A 209 -0.69 8.82 -5.29
C ALA A 209 0.31 9.95 -5.57
N SER A 210 -0.06 11.22 -5.32
CA SER A 210 0.84 12.36 -5.47
C SER A 210 2.05 12.29 -4.52
N ALA A 211 1.85 11.89 -3.28
CA ALA A 211 2.94 11.71 -2.32
C ALA A 211 3.85 10.53 -2.71
N VAL A 212 3.27 9.43 -3.18
CA VAL A 212 4.01 8.27 -3.70
C VAL A 212 4.84 8.68 -4.92
N ALA A 213 4.27 9.41 -5.88
CA ALA A 213 4.97 9.87 -7.07
C ALA A 213 6.15 10.80 -6.72
N PHE A 214 5.95 11.73 -5.78
CA PHE A 214 7.04 12.59 -5.29
C PHE A 214 8.17 11.77 -4.67
N LEU A 215 7.87 10.87 -3.73
CA LEU A 215 8.91 10.06 -3.08
C LEU A 215 9.61 9.08 -4.05
N ALA A 216 8.93 8.66 -5.11
CA ALA A 216 9.51 7.81 -6.14
C ALA A 216 10.42 8.57 -7.12
N SER A 217 10.26 9.89 -7.24
CA SER A 217 10.99 10.73 -8.19
C SER A 217 12.37 11.18 -7.69
N ASP A 218 13.16 11.75 -8.58
CA ASP A 218 14.48 12.35 -8.29
C ASP A 218 14.37 13.61 -7.40
N GLU A 219 13.19 14.24 -7.34
CA GLU A 219 12.94 15.38 -6.43
C GLU A 219 13.08 14.98 -4.95
N ALA A 220 12.90 13.68 -4.63
CA ALA A 220 13.11 13.11 -3.31
C ALA A 220 14.49 12.43 -3.15
N SER A 221 15.50 12.79 -3.97
CA SER A 221 16.81 12.12 -3.99
C SER A 221 17.56 12.13 -2.67
N PHE A 222 17.25 13.05 -1.76
CA PHE A 222 17.86 13.11 -0.42
C PHE A 222 16.88 12.72 0.70
N ILE A 223 15.82 11.97 0.36
CA ILE A 223 14.80 11.49 1.31
C ILE A 223 14.81 9.96 1.31
N THR A 224 15.18 9.37 2.46
CA THR A 224 15.11 7.93 2.69
C THR A 224 14.86 7.63 4.17
N GLY A 225 14.15 6.55 4.48
CA GLY A 225 13.76 6.16 5.82
C GLY A 225 12.58 6.93 6.41
N GLU A 226 11.94 7.80 5.63
CA GLU A 226 10.83 8.64 6.07
C GLU A 226 9.47 7.90 6.02
N ALA A 227 8.57 8.33 6.92
CA ALA A 227 7.18 7.91 6.96
C ALA A 227 6.29 9.15 6.85
N LEU A 228 6.03 9.57 5.60
CA LEU A 228 5.35 10.83 5.28
C LEU A 228 3.84 10.72 5.55
N ASN A 229 3.31 11.60 6.40
CA ASN A 229 1.87 11.70 6.64
C ASN A 229 1.14 12.30 5.43
N VAL A 230 0.06 11.62 5.00
CA VAL A 230 -0.89 12.11 3.99
C VAL A 230 -2.27 12.15 4.64
N SER A 231 -2.42 13.01 5.66
CA SER A 231 -3.51 12.97 6.63
C SER A 231 -4.40 14.22 6.63
N GLY A 232 -4.09 15.22 5.80
CA GLY A 232 -4.78 16.50 5.85
C GLY A 232 -4.55 17.27 7.15
N GLY A 233 -3.51 16.92 7.92
CA GLY A 233 -3.15 17.53 9.20
C GLY A 233 -3.72 16.81 10.44
N GLU A 234 -4.50 15.74 10.30
CA GLU A 234 -5.03 14.99 11.45
C GLU A 234 -3.91 14.25 12.22
N GLU A 235 -2.85 13.85 11.53
CA GLU A 235 -1.65 13.25 12.13
C GLU A 235 -0.43 14.12 11.80
N THR A 236 0.37 14.49 12.82
CA THR A 236 1.47 15.46 12.69
C THR A 236 2.84 14.93 13.14
N HIS A 237 2.94 13.67 13.55
CA HIS A 237 4.20 13.05 14.04
C HIS A 237 4.40 11.60 13.60
#